data_53dbfb4b96cc441b73dff778b1ba3edb
#
_entry.id   53dbfb4b96cc441b73dff778b1ba3edb
#
_cell.length_a   1.000
_cell.length_b   1.000
_cell.length_c   1.000
_cell.angle_alpha   90.00
_cell.angle_beta   90.00
_cell.angle_gamma   90.00
#
_symmetry.space_group_name_H-M   'P 1'
#
loop_
_entity.id
_entity.type
_entity.pdbx_description
1 polymer ?
#
loop_
_entity_poly.entity_id
_entity_poly.type
_entity_poly.pdbx_seq_one_letter_code
_entity_poly.pdbx_strand_id
1 'polypeptide(L)'
;MLNTELLLAEKDPMGAAIADYAQHGKAGKLRVFSSQFDEDEIPVKELFRTRAGMSALERTALDLATGRILDVGAGSGCHSLALQEAGKEVEAIDISPLAVATMQERGVRQAHQVNLFDESFYGQYDTILMLMNGSGIIGKLENLPAFFRKMKQLLAPNGCIYMDSSDLRYLFEEEDGSIVIDLAGDYYGEVDFQMQYKQVKGEPFDWLYIDYQTLSLYAAENGFEAELVKEGKHYDYLVKLTQKPLK
;
A
#
# COMPACT_ATOMS: atom_id res chain seq x y z
N MET A 1 -13.38 9.05 -8.49
CA MET A 1 -13.18 7.94 -9.47
C MET A 1 -11.83 7.32 -9.24
N LEU A 2 -11.73 6.00 -9.21
CA LEU A 2 -10.42 5.31 -9.12
C LEU A 2 -9.51 5.73 -10.27
N ASN A 3 -8.26 6.07 -9.93
CA ASN A 3 -7.25 6.33 -10.94
C ASN A 3 -6.72 4.99 -11.48
N THR A 4 -6.86 4.77 -12.79
CA THR A 4 -6.36 3.57 -13.49
C THR A 4 -5.11 3.85 -14.32
N GLU A 5 -4.57 5.07 -14.27
CA GLU A 5 -3.44 5.48 -15.07
C GLU A 5 -2.11 4.96 -14.52
N LEU A 6 -1.15 4.75 -15.40
CA LEU A 6 0.24 4.49 -15.06
C LEU A 6 0.99 5.83 -14.96
N LEU A 7 2.00 5.87 -14.11
CA LEU A 7 2.85 7.04 -14.02
C LEU A 7 3.78 7.14 -15.24
N LEU A 8 4.05 8.37 -15.66
CA LEU A 8 5.15 8.68 -16.57
C LEU A 8 6.40 9.02 -15.76
N ALA A 9 7.58 8.68 -16.26
CA ALA A 9 8.83 8.88 -15.52
C ALA A 9 9.07 10.35 -15.10
N GLU A 10 8.64 11.34 -15.91
CA GLU A 10 8.74 12.75 -15.61
C GLU A 10 7.75 13.25 -14.53
N LYS A 11 6.79 12.42 -14.14
CA LYS A 11 5.78 12.67 -13.10
C LYS A 11 5.89 11.68 -11.93
N ASP A 12 7.01 11.00 -11.80
CA ASP A 12 7.27 9.92 -10.85
C ASP A 12 8.38 10.30 -9.84
N PRO A 13 8.10 11.18 -8.87
CA PRO A 13 9.10 11.60 -7.90
C PRO A 13 9.55 10.47 -6.97
N MET A 14 8.63 9.55 -6.58
CA MET A 14 8.97 8.40 -5.75
C MET A 14 9.92 7.45 -6.49
N GLY A 15 9.58 7.09 -7.72
CA GLY A 15 10.43 6.22 -8.54
C GLY A 15 11.78 6.86 -8.86
N ALA A 16 11.83 8.19 -9.11
CA ALA A 16 13.08 8.90 -9.30
C ALA A 16 13.99 8.86 -8.06
N ALA A 17 13.41 8.99 -6.86
CA ALA A 17 14.15 8.87 -5.60
C ALA A 17 14.64 7.44 -5.36
N ILE A 18 13.82 6.43 -5.68
CA ILE A 18 14.17 5.02 -5.62
C ILE A 18 15.33 4.71 -6.57
N ALA A 19 15.26 5.15 -7.83
CA ALA A 19 16.31 4.93 -8.83
C ALA A 19 17.63 5.58 -8.40
N ASP A 20 17.61 6.82 -7.93
CA ASP A 20 18.78 7.52 -7.42
C ASP A 20 19.45 6.77 -6.25
N TYR A 21 18.64 6.29 -5.30
CA TYR A 21 19.16 5.55 -4.16
C TYR A 21 19.77 4.22 -4.61
N ALA A 22 19.14 3.50 -5.53
CA ALA A 22 19.66 2.25 -6.06
C ALA A 22 21.03 2.43 -6.74
N GLN A 23 21.19 3.50 -7.52
CA GLN A 23 22.44 3.78 -8.26
C GLN A 23 23.58 4.30 -7.37
N HIS A 24 23.26 5.13 -6.37
CA HIS A 24 24.26 5.91 -5.64
C HIS A 24 24.39 5.54 -4.14
N GLY A 25 23.52 4.66 -3.62
CA GLY A 25 23.44 4.35 -2.18
C GLY A 25 22.92 5.50 -1.32
N LYS A 26 22.45 6.56 -1.94
CA LYS A 26 21.90 7.77 -1.31
C LYS A 26 20.90 8.45 -2.25
N ALA A 27 19.92 9.12 -1.69
CA ALA A 27 18.98 9.96 -2.41
C ALA A 27 18.91 11.35 -1.76
N GLY A 28 18.40 12.33 -2.49
CA GLY A 28 17.99 13.61 -1.96
C GLY A 28 16.70 13.50 -1.14
N LYS A 29 16.15 14.63 -0.73
CA LYS A 29 14.87 14.69 -0.01
C LYS A 29 13.72 14.36 -0.93
N LEU A 30 12.96 13.33 -0.58
CA LEU A 30 11.65 13.05 -1.17
C LEU A 30 10.61 13.76 -0.30
N ARG A 31 10.15 14.91 -0.76
CA ARG A 31 9.23 15.79 -0.03
C ARG A 31 7.80 15.37 -0.29
N VAL A 32 6.99 15.43 0.76
CA VAL A 32 5.56 15.14 0.73
C VAL A 32 4.80 16.36 1.20
N PHE A 33 3.83 16.77 0.42
CA PHE A 33 2.93 17.88 0.71
C PHE A 33 1.52 17.34 0.87
N SER A 34 0.75 17.96 1.76
CA SER A 34 -0.66 17.69 1.99
C SER A 34 -1.38 19.03 2.22
N SER A 35 -2.66 19.09 1.93
CA SER A 35 -3.49 20.23 2.35
C SER A 35 -3.85 20.19 3.84
N GLN A 36 -3.66 19.04 4.49
CA GLN A 36 -4.11 18.77 5.86
C GLN A 36 -2.95 18.69 6.86
N PHE A 37 -1.72 18.50 6.40
CA PHE A 37 -0.54 18.30 7.25
C PHE A 37 0.63 19.19 6.81
N ASP A 38 1.54 19.44 7.73
CA ASP A 38 2.81 20.08 7.41
C ASP A 38 3.63 19.27 6.41
N GLU A 39 4.53 19.92 5.69
CA GLU A 39 5.46 19.26 4.79
C GLU A 39 6.29 18.21 5.54
N ASP A 40 6.37 17.02 4.97
CA ASP A 40 7.15 15.90 5.50
C ASP A 40 8.14 15.34 4.46
N GLU A 41 9.01 14.43 4.87
CA GLU A 41 10.04 13.81 4.05
C GLU A 41 10.01 12.28 4.22
N ILE A 42 9.91 11.55 3.11
CA ILE A 42 10.05 10.10 3.13
C ILE A 42 11.55 9.73 3.11
N PRO A 43 12.07 9.04 4.14
CA PRO A 43 13.43 8.54 4.13
C PRO A 43 13.60 7.42 3.10
N VAL A 44 14.10 7.73 1.90
CA VAL A 44 14.20 6.77 0.78
C VAL A 44 14.93 5.49 1.16
N LYS A 45 15.91 5.57 2.10
CA LYS A 45 16.61 4.40 2.64
C LYS A 45 15.65 3.35 3.22
N GLU A 46 14.56 3.76 3.84
CA GLU A 46 13.57 2.85 4.44
C GLU A 46 12.87 1.98 3.39
N LEU A 47 12.79 2.46 2.15
CA LEU A 47 12.24 1.67 1.04
C LEU A 47 13.16 0.51 0.62
N PHE A 48 14.44 0.54 1.02
CA PHE A 48 15.47 -0.47 0.68
C PHE A 48 15.82 -1.40 1.84
N ARG A 49 15.03 -1.36 2.92
CA ARG A 49 15.28 -2.20 4.10
C ARG A 49 15.22 -3.68 3.77
N THR A 50 16.04 -4.46 4.44
CA THR A 50 15.95 -5.92 4.43
C THR A 50 14.88 -6.38 5.42
N ARG A 51 14.52 -7.68 5.40
CA ARG A 51 13.56 -8.26 6.33
C ARG A 51 13.86 -7.95 7.81
N ALA A 52 15.13 -7.85 8.18
CA ALA A 52 15.53 -7.51 9.54
C ALA A 52 15.12 -6.07 9.96
N GLY A 53 15.11 -5.13 9.02
CA GLY A 53 14.69 -3.74 9.23
C GLY A 53 13.19 -3.49 9.09
N MET A 54 12.40 -4.48 8.67
CA MET A 54 10.94 -4.36 8.51
C MET A 54 10.22 -4.30 9.86
N SER A 55 9.06 -3.66 9.89
CA SER A 55 8.17 -3.62 11.05
C SER A 55 7.68 -5.02 11.45
N ALA A 56 7.10 -5.13 12.64
CA ALA A 56 6.51 -6.39 13.08
C ALA A 56 5.27 -6.77 12.24
N LEU A 57 4.54 -5.79 11.70
CA LEU A 57 3.38 -6.03 10.82
C LEU A 57 3.85 -6.62 9.49
N GLU A 58 4.84 -5.99 8.85
CA GLU A 58 5.42 -6.46 7.59
C GLU A 58 5.95 -7.89 7.71
N ARG A 59 6.81 -8.14 8.73
CA ARG A 59 7.35 -9.50 8.94
C ARG A 59 6.25 -10.53 9.14
N THR A 60 5.19 -10.19 9.90
CA THR A 60 4.06 -11.09 10.12
C THR A 60 3.34 -11.38 8.80
N ALA A 61 3.07 -10.37 7.96
CA ALA A 61 2.44 -10.56 6.66
C ALA A 61 3.30 -11.44 5.73
N LEU A 62 4.61 -11.21 5.66
CA LEU A 62 5.53 -12.01 4.85
C LEU A 62 5.61 -13.48 5.33
N ASP A 63 5.56 -13.72 6.64
CA ASP A 63 5.58 -15.08 7.20
C ASP A 63 4.29 -15.84 6.88
N LEU A 64 3.14 -15.17 6.94
CA LEU A 64 1.82 -15.73 6.68
C LEU A 64 1.53 -15.91 5.18
N ALA A 65 2.20 -15.15 4.30
CA ALA A 65 1.99 -15.25 2.86
C ALA A 65 2.37 -16.64 2.33
N THR A 66 1.49 -17.24 1.54
CA THR A 66 1.66 -18.60 0.98
C THR A 66 1.18 -18.66 -0.47
N GLY A 67 1.58 -19.71 -1.19
CA GLY A 67 1.19 -19.96 -2.57
C GLY A 67 1.76 -18.91 -3.54
N ARG A 68 1.00 -18.59 -4.58
CA ARG A 68 1.33 -17.52 -5.53
C ARG A 68 0.98 -16.17 -4.90
N ILE A 69 1.98 -15.31 -4.74
CA ILE A 69 1.86 -14.04 -4.01
C ILE A 69 1.87 -12.87 -5.01
N LEU A 70 0.97 -11.90 -4.81
CA LEU A 70 0.99 -10.59 -5.46
C LEU A 70 1.42 -9.54 -4.45
N ASP A 71 2.50 -8.80 -4.75
CA ASP A 71 2.98 -7.65 -3.97
C ASP A 71 2.56 -6.37 -4.69
N VAL A 72 1.60 -5.63 -4.12
CA VAL A 72 0.95 -4.46 -4.74
C VAL A 72 1.57 -3.17 -4.23
N GLY A 73 1.97 -2.29 -5.15
CA GLY A 73 2.68 -1.05 -4.80
C GLY A 73 4.07 -1.37 -4.26
N ALA A 74 4.78 -2.30 -4.93
CA ALA A 74 5.99 -2.92 -4.40
C ALA A 74 7.19 -1.97 -4.26
N GLY A 75 7.14 -0.76 -4.85
CA GLY A 75 8.15 0.29 -4.72
C GLY A 75 9.54 -0.17 -5.13
N SER A 76 10.47 -0.22 -4.19
CA SER A 76 11.82 -0.73 -4.45
C SER A 76 11.92 -2.26 -4.49
N GLY A 77 10.84 -2.99 -4.17
CA GLY A 77 10.79 -4.45 -4.14
C GLY A 77 11.35 -5.09 -2.86
N CYS A 78 11.40 -4.38 -1.74
CA CYS A 78 11.99 -4.92 -0.51
C CYS A 78 11.22 -6.15 0.01
N HIS A 79 9.89 -6.17 -0.04
CA HIS A 79 9.06 -7.31 0.34
C HIS A 79 9.22 -8.46 -0.64
N SER A 80 9.13 -8.17 -1.94
CA SER A 80 9.32 -9.16 -3.01
C SER A 80 10.67 -9.87 -2.93
N LEU A 81 11.76 -9.15 -2.69
CA LEU A 81 13.09 -9.73 -2.50
C LEU A 81 13.15 -10.64 -1.26
N ALA A 82 12.59 -10.18 -0.13
CA ALA A 82 12.54 -10.99 1.09
C ALA A 82 11.72 -12.28 0.92
N LEU A 83 10.62 -12.23 0.15
CA LEU A 83 9.83 -13.41 -0.20
C LEU A 83 10.60 -14.36 -1.12
N GLN A 84 11.30 -13.84 -2.13
CA GLN A 84 12.15 -14.65 -3.01
C GLN A 84 13.30 -15.33 -2.26
N GLU A 85 13.95 -14.62 -1.32
CA GLU A 85 14.98 -15.19 -0.45
C GLU A 85 14.43 -16.31 0.43
N ALA A 86 13.16 -16.22 0.84
CA ALA A 86 12.45 -17.29 1.56
C ALA A 86 11.95 -18.42 0.65
N GLY A 87 12.27 -18.41 -0.64
CA GLY A 87 11.86 -19.42 -1.62
C GLY A 87 10.41 -19.35 -2.05
N LYS A 88 9.72 -18.22 -1.82
CA LYS A 88 8.32 -18.02 -2.21
C LYS A 88 8.21 -17.47 -3.64
N GLU A 89 7.09 -17.81 -4.31
CA GLU A 89 6.74 -17.28 -5.62
C GLU A 89 6.00 -15.95 -5.45
N VAL A 90 6.57 -14.87 -5.99
CA VAL A 90 6.00 -13.51 -5.88
C VAL A 90 6.04 -12.80 -7.22
N GLU A 91 4.94 -12.15 -7.56
CA GLU A 91 4.80 -11.18 -8.63
C GLU A 91 4.60 -9.80 -8.00
N ALA A 92 5.40 -8.82 -8.44
CA ALA A 92 5.37 -7.45 -7.94
C ALA A 92 4.75 -6.54 -8.99
N ILE A 93 3.83 -5.67 -8.58
CA ILE A 93 3.27 -4.63 -9.43
C ILE A 93 3.43 -3.25 -8.80
N ASP A 94 3.68 -2.28 -9.67
CA ASP A 94 3.73 -0.87 -9.30
C ASP A 94 3.30 -0.01 -10.49
N ILE A 95 2.72 1.16 -10.24
CA ILE A 95 2.37 2.13 -11.30
C ILE A 95 3.59 2.92 -11.79
N SER A 96 4.67 2.94 -11.01
CA SER A 96 5.92 3.67 -11.28
C SER A 96 6.82 2.89 -12.24
N PRO A 97 7.15 3.44 -13.42
CA PRO A 97 8.09 2.79 -14.34
C PRO A 97 9.51 2.72 -13.77
N LEU A 98 9.91 3.73 -12.96
CA LEU A 98 11.25 3.81 -12.39
C LEU A 98 11.41 2.84 -11.21
N ALA A 99 10.36 2.64 -10.40
CA ALA A 99 10.34 1.63 -9.35
C ALA A 99 10.44 0.23 -9.95
N VAL A 100 9.65 -0.06 -11.00
CA VAL A 100 9.69 -1.35 -11.70
C VAL A 100 11.08 -1.64 -12.29
N ALA A 101 11.69 -0.68 -12.97
CA ALA A 101 13.05 -0.83 -13.49
C ALA A 101 14.03 -1.13 -12.36
N THR A 102 13.95 -0.40 -11.24
CA THR A 102 14.79 -0.63 -10.05
C THR A 102 14.56 -2.01 -9.45
N MET A 103 13.31 -2.48 -9.35
CA MET A 103 13.02 -3.84 -8.88
C MET A 103 13.69 -4.90 -9.73
N GLN A 104 13.62 -4.76 -11.06
CA GLN A 104 14.24 -5.68 -12.03
C GLN A 104 15.77 -5.68 -11.87
N GLU A 105 16.40 -4.51 -11.79
CA GLU A 105 17.84 -4.36 -11.54
C GLU A 105 18.28 -4.99 -10.21
N ARG A 106 17.45 -4.92 -9.18
CA ARG A 106 17.68 -5.53 -7.87
C ARG A 106 17.46 -7.04 -7.85
N GLY A 107 16.90 -7.63 -8.91
CA GLY A 107 16.70 -9.07 -9.05
C GLY A 107 15.31 -9.57 -8.66
N VAL A 108 14.29 -8.71 -8.59
CA VAL A 108 12.90 -9.16 -8.52
C VAL A 108 12.55 -9.81 -9.86
N ARG A 109 12.18 -11.11 -9.82
CA ARG A 109 12.06 -11.94 -11.05
C ARG A 109 10.83 -11.58 -11.88
N GLN A 110 9.73 -11.23 -11.22
CA GLN A 110 8.47 -10.87 -11.85
C GLN A 110 8.06 -9.50 -11.30
N ALA A 111 8.44 -8.43 -12.01
CA ALA A 111 8.10 -7.06 -11.69
C ALA A 111 7.50 -6.37 -12.92
N HIS A 112 6.30 -5.83 -12.77
CA HIS A 112 5.51 -5.29 -13.87
C HIS A 112 4.95 -3.91 -13.55
N GLN A 113 4.97 -3.01 -14.54
CA GLN A 113 4.29 -1.74 -14.43
C GLN A 113 2.80 -1.95 -14.72
N VAL A 114 2.02 -2.04 -13.64
CA VAL A 114 0.58 -2.32 -13.70
C VAL A 114 -0.14 -1.49 -12.65
N ASN A 115 -1.28 -0.92 -13.03
CA ASN A 115 -2.22 -0.37 -12.07
C ASN A 115 -3.15 -1.48 -11.57
N LEU A 116 -3.28 -1.62 -10.25
CA LEU A 116 -4.14 -2.63 -9.63
C LEU A 116 -5.58 -2.61 -10.18
N PHE A 117 -6.09 -1.42 -10.51
CA PHE A 117 -7.46 -1.21 -10.97
C PHE A 117 -7.64 -1.28 -12.49
N ASP A 118 -6.58 -1.56 -13.24
CA ASP A 118 -6.68 -1.81 -14.68
C ASP A 118 -7.60 -3.02 -14.92
N GLU A 119 -8.65 -2.84 -15.71
CA GLU A 119 -9.62 -3.90 -16.00
C GLU A 119 -9.00 -5.09 -16.74
N SER A 120 -7.93 -4.86 -17.51
CA SER A 120 -7.21 -5.90 -18.22
C SER A 120 -6.27 -6.72 -17.32
N PHE A 121 -5.96 -6.22 -16.11
CA PHE A 121 -5.15 -6.95 -15.15
C PHE A 121 -6.00 -7.99 -14.43
N TYR A 122 -5.65 -9.25 -14.59
CA TYR A 122 -6.29 -10.41 -13.99
C TYR A 122 -5.25 -11.41 -13.51
N GLY A 123 -5.66 -12.30 -12.60
CA GLY A 123 -4.78 -13.32 -12.05
C GLY A 123 -5.51 -14.19 -11.06
N GLN A 124 -4.77 -15.14 -10.49
CA GLN A 124 -5.23 -16.03 -9.42
C GLN A 124 -4.10 -16.10 -8.40
N TYR A 125 -4.26 -15.39 -7.28
CA TYR A 125 -3.25 -15.30 -6.23
C TYR A 125 -3.79 -15.90 -4.93
N ASP A 126 -2.97 -16.71 -4.28
CA ASP A 126 -3.29 -17.28 -2.97
C ASP A 126 -3.13 -16.23 -1.86
N THR A 127 -2.18 -15.31 -2.07
CA THR A 127 -1.96 -14.17 -1.16
C THR A 127 -1.77 -12.88 -1.96
N ILE A 128 -2.47 -11.82 -1.55
CA ILE A 128 -2.21 -10.46 -2.03
C ILE A 128 -1.66 -9.67 -0.85
N LEU A 129 -0.52 -9.01 -1.03
CA LEU A 129 0.10 -8.13 -0.05
C LEU A 129 -0.11 -6.67 -0.45
N MET A 130 -0.57 -5.86 0.49
CA MET A 130 -0.70 -4.42 0.39
C MET A 130 -0.12 -3.82 1.68
N LEU A 131 1.18 -3.52 1.68
CA LEU A 131 1.95 -3.17 2.87
C LEU A 131 2.51 -1.75 2.80
N MET A 132 2.84 -1.16 3.97
CA MET A 132 3.24 0.23 4.20
C MET A 132 2.08 1.22 3.99
N ASN A 133 1.04 1.06 4.80
CA ASN A 133 -0.26 1.71 4.62
C ASN A 133 -0.85 1.38 3.23
N GLY A 134 -0.88 0.09 2.91
CA GLY A 134 -1.35 -0.42 1.63
C GLY A 134 -2.80 -0.06 1.32
N SER A 135 -3.62 0.21 2.36
CA SER A 135 -4.97 0.76 2.19
C SER A 135 -4.99 2.07 1.41
N GLY A 136 -3.91 2.84 1.46
CA GLY A 136 -3.77 4.11 0.75
C GLY A 136 -3.97 4.02 -0.75
N ILE A 137 -3.62 2.89 -1.38
CA ILE A 137 -3.81 2.65 -2.82
C ILE A 137 -5.29 2.75 -3.23
N ILE A 138 -6.22 2.55 -2.29
CA ILE A 138 -7.67 2.66 -2.52
C ILE A 138 -8.10 4.12 -2.70
N GLY A 139 -7.36 5.06 -2.10
CA GLY A 139 -7.56 6.51 -2.18
C GLY A 139 -8.65 7.02 -1.27
N LYS A 140 -9.92 6.61 -1.46
CA LYS A 140 -11.08 7.09 -0.70
C LYS A 140 -12.04 5.95 -0.33
N LEU A 141 -12.88 6.15 0.70
CA LEU A 141 -13.91 5.18 1.10
C LEU A 141 -14.87 4.82 -0.03
N GLU A 142 -15.25 5.79 -0.86
CA GLU A 142 -16.14 5.57 -2.01
C GLU A 142 -15.61 4.53 -3.01
N ASN A 143 -14.29 4.29 -3.02
CA ASN A 143 -13.63 3.34 -3.89
C ASN A 143 -13.60 1.90 -3.34
N LEU A 144 -13.89 1.69 -2.05
CA LEU A 144 -13.87 0.35 -1.44
C LEU A 144 -14.73 -0.69 -2.16
N PRO A 145 -15.96 -0.39 -2.64
CA PRO A 145 -16.71 -1.37 -3.40
C PRO A 145 -16.02 -1.81 -4.70
N ALA A 146 -15.34 -0.90 -5.39
CA ALA A 146 -14.57 -1.21 -6.59
C ALA A 146 -13.29 -2.01 -6.25
N PHE A 147 -12.61 -1.67 -5.16
CA PHE A 147 -11.49 -2.43 -4.62
C PHE A 147 -11.89 -3.88 -4.34
N PHE A 148 -12.96 -4.12 -3.57
CA PHE A 148 -13.40 -5.48 -3.27
C PHE A 148 -13.84 -6.26 -4.51
N ARG A 149 -14.47 -5.62 -5.50
CA ARG A 149 -14.76 -6.28 -6.79
C ARG A 149 -13.46 -6.73 -7.48
N LYS A 150 -12.43 -5.87 -7.50
CA LYS A 150 -11.13 -6.21 -8.09
C LYS A 150 -10.46 -7.37 -7.34
N MET A 151 -10.50 -7.35 -6.01
CA MET A 151 -9.94 -8.42 -5.20
C MET A 151 -10.60 -9.78 -5.47
N LYS A 152 -11.94 -9.82 -5.68
CA LYS A 152 -12.63 -11.04 -6.09
C LYS A 152 -12.14 -11.62 -7.42
N GLN A 153 -11.69 -10.77 -8.34
CA GLN A 153 -11.15 -11.20 -9.64
C GLN A 153 -9.72 -11.73 -9.54
N LEU A 154 -8.96 -11.26 -8.55
CA LEU A 154 -7.54 -11.59 -8.39
C LEU A 154 -7.27 -12.72 -7.40
N LEU A 155 -8.17 -12.97 -6.44
CA LEU A 155 -7.98 -14.02 -5.45
C LEU A 155 -8.28 -15.40 -6.03
N ALA A 156 -7.37 -16.34 -5.80
CA ALA A 156 -7.62 -17.76 -5.96
C ALA A 156 -8.69 -18.25 -4.95
N PRO A 157 -9.34 -19.40 -5.17
CA PRO A 157 -10.21 -19.99 -4.17
C PRO A 157 -9.48 -20.16 -2.83
N ASN A 158 -10.07 -19.67 -1.75
CA ASN A 158 -9.50 -19.59 -0.40
C ASN A 158 -8.27 -18.66 -0.26
N GLY A 159 -7.98 -17.84 -1.24
CA GLY A 159 -6.95 -16.82 -1.16
C GLY A 159 -7.30 -15.72 -0.16
N CYS A 160 -6.30 -14.96 0.27
CA CYS A 160 -6.47 -13.86 1.22
C CYS A 160 -5.64 -12.64 0.85
N ILE A 161 -6.00 -11.51 1.43
CA ILE A 161 -5.25 -10.26 1.35
C ILE A 161 -4.68 -9.99 2.74
N TYR A 162 -3.40 -9.67 2.83
CA TYR A 162 -2.81 -9.03 4.01
C TYR A 162 -2.57 -7.56 3.67
N MET A 163 -3.23 -6.69 4.39
CA MET A 163 -3.15 -5.24 4.21
C MET A 163 -2.91 -4.56 5.54
N ASP A 164 -2.04 -3.59 5.58
CA ASP A 164 -1.89 -2.73 6.73
C ASP A 164 -2.51 -1.35 6.49
N SER A 165 -2.89 -0.73 7.58
CA SER A 165 -3.37 0.65 7.63
C SER A 165 -3.09 1.24 9.00
N SER A 166 -3.34 2.53 9.13
CA SER A 166 -3.27 3.27 10.40
C SER A 166 -4.58 3.98 10.66
N ASP A 167 -4.97 4.05 11.93
CA ASP A 167 -6.09 4.86 12.37
C ASP A 167 -5.59 6.24 12.77
N LEU A 168 -5.95 7.25 12.01
CA LEU A 168 -5.49 8.63 12.22
C LEU A 168 -6.28 9.38 13.29
N ARG A 169 -7.19 8.73 14.04
CA ARG A 169 -7.99 9.39 15.07
C ARG A 169 -7.15 10.12 16.13
N TYR A 170 -5.92 9.65 16.39
CA TYR A 170 -5.02 10.27 17.37
C TYR A 170 -4.64 11.72 17.00
N LEU A 171 -4.76 12.12 15.74
CA LEU A 171 -4.52 13.49 15.29
C LEU A 171 -5.63 14.46 15.71
N PHE A 172 -6.76 13.93 16.16
CA PHE A 172 -7.95 14.66 16.59
C PHE A 172 -8.19 14.52 18.10
N GLU A 173 -7.17 14.05 18.83
CA GLU A 173 -7.20 13.95 20.30
C GLU A 173 -6.85 15.30 20.92
N GLU A 174 -7.76 15.82 21.76
CA GLU A 174 -7.58 17.05 22.51
C GLU A 174 -6.74 16.81 23.78
N GLU A 175 -6.30 17.89 24.43
CA GLU A 175 -5.48 17.80 25.66
C GLU A 175 -6.15 17.04 26.81
N ASP A 176 -7.49 16.98 26.84
CA ASP A 176 -8.27 16.24 27.83
C ASP A 176 -8.51 14.76 27.48
N GLY A 177 -7.96 14.29 26.36
CA GLY A 177 -8.11 12.93 25.84
C GLY A 177 -9.42 12.68 25.08
N SER A 178 -10.24 13.71 24.86
CA SER A 178 -11.41 13.60 23.99
C SER A 178 -11.00 13.61 22.51
N ILE A 179 -11.77 12.94 21.65
CA ILE A 179 -11.54 12.93 20.21
C ILE A 179 -12.66 13.70 19.53
N VAL A 180 -12.30 14.77 18.80
CA VAL A 180 -13.25 15.63 18.11
C VAL A 180 -13.07 15.46 16.59
N ILE A 181 -13.99 14.73 15.96
CA ILE A 181 -14.02 14.49 14.52
C ILE A 181 -15.29 15.13 13.95
N ASP A 182 -15.14 15.92 12.89
CA ASP A 182 -16.28 16.45 12.14
C ASP A 182 -16.93 15.34 11.30
N LEU A 183 -18.10 14.89 11.75
CA LEU A 183 -18.87 13.85 11.06
C LEU A 183 -19.64 14.36 9.83
N ALA A 184 -19.65 15.67 9.58
CA ALA A 184 -20.29 16.27 8.40
C ALA A 184 -19.30 16.44 7.22
N GLY A 185 -18.00 16.29 7.47
CA GLY A 185 -16.94 16.34 6.49
C GLY A 185 -16.63 14.98 5.84
N ASP A 186 -15.56 14.95 5.08
CA ASP A 186 -14.98 13.71 4.54
C ASP A 186 -14.49 12.80 5.67
N TYR A 187 -14.30 11.52 5.38
CA TYR A 187 -13.76 10.61 6.37
C TYR A 187 -12.35 11.05 6.81
N TYR A 188 -12.11 11.12 8.11
CA TYR A 188 -10.89 11.69 8.70
C TYR A 188 -9.57 11.02 8.26
N GLY A 189 -9.65 9.85 7.68
CA GLY A 189 -8.51 9.11 7.14
C GLY A 189 -8.33 9.28 5.63
N GLU A 190 -9.14 10.08 4.94
CA GLU A 190 -8.91 10.47 3.55
C GLU A 190 -7.97 11.67 3.49
N VAL A 191 -6.76 11.45 2.99
CA VAL A 191 -5.68 12.44 2.95
C VAL A 191 -5.26 12.67 1.50
N ASP A 192 -5.03 13.92 1.13
CA ASP A 192 -4.38 14.25 -0.14
C ASP A 192 -2.87 14.37 0.03
N PHE A 193 -2.13 13.87 -0.94
CA PHE A 193 -0.69 14.02 -1.01
C PHE A 193 -0.22 14.52 -2.37
N GLN A 194 0.89 15.24 -2.37
CA GLN A 194 1.67 15.52 -3.56
C GLN A 194 3.15 15.33 -3.22
N MET A 195 3.89 14.61 -4.07
CA MET A 195 5.31 14.36 -3.85
C MET A 195 6.18 15.18 -4.79
N GLN A 196 7.38 15.53 -4.33
CA GLN A 196 8.42 16.15 -5.13
C GLN A 196 9.79 15.56 -4.79
N TYR A 197 10.54 15.21 -5.82
CA TYR A 197 11.94 14.82 -5.73
C TYR A 197 12.77 15.62 -6.70
N LYS A 198 13.71 16.43 -6.19
CA LYS A 198 14.49 17.37 -7.03
C LYS A 198 13.56 18.22 -7.91
N GLN A 199 13.67 18.12 -9.24
CA GLN A 199 12.83 18.85 -10.20
C GLN A 199 11.57 18.04 -10.61
N VAL A 200 11.50 16.75 -10.24
CA VAL A 200 10.34 15.91 -10.58
C VAL A 200 9.24 16.17 -9.55
N LYS A 201 8.11 16.68 -10.02
CA LYS A 201 6.91 16.92 -9.20
C LYS A 201 5.77 16.05 -9.73
N GLY A 202 5.20 15.22 -8.85
CA GLY A 202 4.05 14.39 -9.15
C GLY A 202 2.74 15.17 -9.17
N GLU A 203 1.70 14.55 -9.68
CA GLU A 203 0.33 15.06 -9.53
C GLU A 203 -0.19 14.79 -8.11
N PRO A 204 -1.14 15.61 -7.60
CA PRO A 204 -1.83 15.29 -6.35
C PRO A 204 -2.58 13.96 -6.45
N PHE A 205 -2.63 13.23 -5.34
CA PHE A 205 -3.36 11.96 -5.24
C PHE A 205 -3.97 11.77 -3.86
N ASP A 206 -5.09 11.05 -3.81
CA ASP A 206 -5.74 10.68 -2.56
C ASP A 206 -5.08 9.44 -1.96
N TRP A 207 -5.02 9.37 -0.63
CA TRP A 207 -4.46 8.27 0.13
C TRP A 207 -5.35 7.94 1.32
N LEU A 208 -5.79 6.69 1.43
CA LEU A 208 -6.72 6.26 2.46
C LEU A 208 -5.99 5.63 3.65
N TYR A 209 -6.10 6.26 4.80
CA TYR A 209 -5.87 5.64 6.10
C TYR A 209 -7.22 5.22 6.66
N ILE A 210 -7.46 3.94 6.87
CA ILE A 210 -8.76 3.46 7.31
C ILE A 210 -8.64 2.74 8.65
N ASP A 211 -9.50 3.06 9.61
CA ASP A 211 -9.58 2.31 10.86
C ASP A 211 -10.15 0.90 10.64
N TYR A 212 -9.80 -0.02 11.55
CA TYR A 212 -10.18 -1.42 11.43
C TYR A 212 -11.70 -1.65 11.44
N GLN A 213 -12.46 -0.87 12.21
CA GLN A 213 -13.90 -1.03 12.33
C GLN A 213 -14.60 -0.64 11.03
N THR A 214 -14.23 0.50 10.48
CA THR A 214 -14.73 0.99 9.18
C THR A 214 -14.37 0.01 8.06
N LEU A 215 -13.12 -0.45 8.00
CA LEU A 215 -12.70 -1.45 7.02
C LEU A 215 -13.51 -2.75 7.14
N SER A 216 -13.73 -3.25 8.36
CA SER A 216 -14.48 -4.48 8.61
C SER A 216 -15.93 -4.37 8.16
N LEU A 217 -16.55 -3.20 8.34
CA LEU A 217 -17.91 -2.93 7.88
C LEU A 217 -17.99 -3.01 6.36
N TYR A 218 -17.15 -2.25 5.65
CA TYR A 218 -17.09 -2.27 4.18
C TYR A 218 -16.74 -3.65 3.63
N ALA A 219 -15.83 -4.38 4.27
CA ALA A 219 -15.50 -5.75 3.90
C ALA A 219 -16.74 -6.66 3.97
N ALA A 220 -17.47 -6.59 5.09
CA ALA A 220 -18.69 -7.40 5.29
C ALA A 220 -19.77 -7.11 4.26
N GLU A 221 -20.00 -5.84 3.92
CA GLU A 221 -20.96 -5.40 2.90
C GLU A 221 -20.58 -5.89 1.49
N ASN A 222 -19.27 -6.02 1.23
CA ASN A 222 -18.75 -6.47 -0.06
C ASN A 222 -18.44 -7.97 -0.12
N GLY A 223 -18.88 -8.77 0.87
CA GLY A 223 -18.74 -10.22 0.87
C GLY A 223 -17.35 -10.72 1.29
N PHE A 224 -16.64 -9.94 2.09
CA PHE A 224 -15.40 -10.35 2.73
C PHE A 224 -15.57 -10.43 4.25
N GLU A 225 -14.65 -11.14 4.88
CA GLU A 225 -14.44 -11.14 6.32
C GLU A 225 -13.09 -10.49 6.61
N ALA A 226 -13.04 -9.63 7.62
CA ALA A 226 -11.83 -8.98 8.09
C ALA A 226 -11.43 -9.58 9.44
N GLU A 227 -10.21 -10.07 9.54
CA GLU A 227 -9.58 -10.61 10.74
C GLU A 227 -8.41 -9.69 11.14
N LEU A 228 -8.45 -9.12 12.34
CA LEU A 228 -7.33 -8.37 12.89
C LEU A 228 -6.20 -9.34 13.24
N VAL A 229 -5.14 -9.32 12.45
CA VAL A 229 -3.99 -10.24 12.62
C VAL A 229 -3.06 -9.71 13.70
N LYS A 230 -2.78 -8.40 13.67
CA LYS A 230 -1.84 -7.78 14.59
C LYS A 230 -2.04 -6.27 14.66
N GLU A 231 -1.91 -5.75 15.87
CA GLU A 231 -1.78 -4.30 16.11
C GLU A 231 -0.30 -3.92 16.19
N GLY A 232 0.03 -2.76 15.66
CA GLY A 232 1.34 -2.14 15.77
C GLY A 232 1.45 -1.23 16.98
N LYS A 233 2.45 -0.35 17.00
CA LYS A 233 2.74 0.51 18.15
C LYS A 233 2.06 1.88 18.09
N HIS A 234 1.66 2.32 16.90
CA HIS A 234 1.22 3.69 16.63
C HIS A 234 -0.08 3.71 15.85
N TYR A 235 -1.14 3.05 16.39
CA TYR A 235 -2.45 2.95 15.75
C TYR A 235 -2.44 2.24 14.38
N ASP A 236 -1.31 1.66 14.00
CA ASP A 236 -1.14 0.83 12.82
C ASP A 236 -1.59 -0.61 13.11
N TYR A 237 -2.12 -1.27 12.10
CA TYR A 237 -2.59 -2.65 12.23
C TYR A 237 -2.44 -3.43 10.92
N LEU A 238 -2.34 -4.76 11.04
CA LEU A 238 -2.38 -5.70 9.94
C LEU A 238 -3.71 -6.45 9.97
N VAL A 239 -4.42 -6.43 8.86
CA VAL A 239 -5.67 -7.16 8.65
C VAL A 239 -5.48 -8.25 7.61
N LYS A 240 -6.17 -9.38 7.82
CA LYS A 240 -6.41 -10.40 6.80
C LYS A 240 -7.84 -10.29 6.29
N LEU A 241 -7.98 -10.16 4.98
CA LEU A 241 -9.29 -10.13 4.32
C LEU A 241 -9.47 -11.43 3.54
N THR A 242 -10.57 -12.13 3.76
CA THR A 242 -10.93 -13.37 3.06
C THR A 242 -12.31 -13.27 2.46
N GLN A 243 -12.49 -13.82 1.26
CA GLN A 243 -13.79 -13.86 0.62
C GLN A 243 -14.72 -14.82 1.37
N LYS A 244 -15.93 -14.37 1.73
CA LYS A 244 -16.94 -15.25 2.34
C LYS A 244 -17.38 -16.31 1.34
N PRO A 245 -17.63 -17.55 1.78
CA PRO A 245 -18.22 -18.56 0.92
C PRO A 245 -19.52 -18.06 0.32
N LEU A 246 -19.74 -18.33 -0.97
CA LEU A 246 -21.04 -18.11 -1.60
C LEU A 246 -22.08 -19.00 -0.89
N LYS A 247 -23.12 -18.39 -0.34
CA LYS A 247 -24.24 -19.12 0.25
C LYS A 247 -25.09 -19.77 -0.81
#